data_55a84ccb2a36c8be187b7e43adef8561
#
_entry.id   55a84ccb2a36c8be187b7e43adef8561
#
_cell.length_a   1.000
_cell.length_b   1.000
_cell.length_c   1.000
_cell.angle_alpha   90.00
_cell.angle_beta   90.00
_cell.angle_gamma   90.00
#
_symmetry.space_group_name_H-M   'P 1'
#
loop_
_entity.id
_entity.type
_entity.pdbx_description
1 polymer ?
#
loop_
_entity_poly.entity_id
_entity_poly.type
_entity_poly.pdbx_seq_one_letter_code
_entity_poly.pdbx_strand_id
1 'polypeptide(L)'
;MAMSYVWVILLFVSVVFGALTGSAGAVGAAAVQGAESAVELTLSLAGPMIFYSALLEVMERSGLTEKLSLALRPVLGRLFPSSRSDPELAGELSCNMSANLLGLGNAATPAGIRAAQRLHALSGGEAASDELCRLAVLNTASIQLLPTTAAALRSACGAENAFDILPAVWISSAAGVAAGLLAERLFRRAP
;
A
#
# COMPACT_ATOMS: atom_id res chain seq x y z
N MET A 1 8.19 14.29 -2.80
CA MET A 1 9.07 15.42 -2.46
C MET A 1 9.18 15.71 -0.95
N ALA A 2 8.10 15.66 -0.15
CA ALA A 2 8.19 15.94 1.31
C ALA A 2 9.19 15.04 2.06
N MET A 3 9.19 13.73 1.79
CA MET A 3 10.13 12.79 2.42
C MET A 3 11.60 13.08 2.09
N SER A 4 11.90 13.55 0.87
CA SER A 4 13.28 13.90 0.49
C SER A 4 13.81 15.07 1.34
N TYR A 5 12.98 16.07 1.62
CA TYR A 5 13.36 17.18 2.50
C TYR A 5 13.61 16.71 3.93
N VAL A 6 12.77 15.80 4.45
CA VAL A 6 12.97 15.23 5.80
C VAL A 6 14.32 14.53 5.90
N TRP A 7 14.67 13.68 4.92
CA TRP A 7 15.95 12.99 4.88
C TRP A 7 17.15 13.96 4.80
N VAL A 8 17.06 14.98 3.94
CA VAL A 8 18.13 15.99 3.82
C VAL A 8 18.31 16.76 5.13
N ILE A 9 17.21 17.16 5.79
CA ILE A 9 17.25 17.87 7.07
C ILE A 9 17.90 16.99 8.14
N LEU A 10 17.50 15.70 8.25
CA LEU A 10 18.08 14.79 9.23
C LEU A 10 19.59 14.59 9.04
N LEU A 11 20.02 14.40 7.80
CA LEU A 11 21.45 14.28 7.46
C LEU A 11 22.20 15.57 7.79
N PHE A 12 21.67 16.72 7.40
CA PHE A 12 22.28 18.00 7.67
C PHE A 12 22.43 18.27 9.19
N VAL A 13 21.35 18.05 9.96
CA VAL A 13 21.36 18.20 11.43
C VAL A 13 22.40 17.26 12.07
N SER A 14 22.46 15.99 11.62
CA SER A 14 23.42 15.02 12.14
C SER A 14 24.87 15.48 11.90
N VAL A 15 25.18 15.98 10.70
CA VAL A 15 26.55 16.46 10.37
C VAL A 15 26.89 17.72 11.17
N VAL A 16 25.99 18.70 11.25
CA VAL A 16 26.20 19.93 12.00
C VAL A 16 26.39 19.64 13.49
N PHE A 17 25.53 18.80 14.07
CA PHE A 17 25.64 18.41 15.47
C PHE A 17 26.93 17.66 15.77
N GLY A 18 27.32 16.73 14.88
CA GLY A 18 28.58 15.99 14.97
C GLY A 18 29.81 16.91 14.91
N ALA A 19 29.76 17.94 14.07
CA ALA A 19 30.83 18.94 13.98
C ALA A 19 30.91 19.82 15.26
N LEU A 20 29.76 20.27 15.78
CA LEU A 20 29.69 21.11 16.99
C LEU A 20 30.09 20.36 18.26
N THR A 21 29.81 19.07 18.35
CA THR A 21 30.14 18.22 19.51
C THR A 21 31.51 17.55 19.43
N GLY A 22 32.26 17.77 18.34
CA GLY A 22 33.54 17.11 18.13
C GLY A 22 33.42 15.61 17.78
N SER A 23 32.23 15.12 17.47
CA SER A 23 31.95 13.71 17.17
C SER A 23 31.85 13.39 15.67
N ALA A 24 32.50 14.18 14.81
CA ALA A 24 32.45 14.00 13.36
C ALA A 24 32.94 12.58 12.92
N GLY A 25 33.92 12.00 13.61
CA GLY A 25 34.36 10.61 13.36
C GLY A 25 33.25 9.58 13.64
N ALA A 26 32.46 9.79 14.68
CA ALA A 26 31.33 8.92 15.01
C ALA A 26 30.20 9.02 13.96
N VAL A 27 29.95 10.22 13.44
CA VAL A 27 28.97 10.42 12.35
C VAL A 27 29.42 9.69 11.09
N GLY A 28 30.71 9.76 10.72
CA GLY A 28 31.28 9.04 9.59
C GLY A 28 31.18 7.52 9.76
N ALA A 29 31.55 7.01 10.94
CA ALA A 29 31.43 5.58 11.26
C ALA A 29 29.96 5.11 11.21
N ALA A 30 29.03 5.88 11.76
CA ALA A 30 27.60 5.58 11.73
C ALA A 30 27.03 5.54 10.30
N ALA A 31 27.53 6.41 9.41
CA ALA A 31 27.11 6.39 8.01
C ALA A 31 27.52 5.09 7.29
N VAL A 32 28.76 4.63 7.51
CA VAL A 32 29.26 3.36 6.96
C VAL A 32 28.47 2.18 7.54
N GLN A 33 28.32 2.13 8.86
CA GLN A 33 27.56 1.08 9.54
C GLN A 33 26.08 1.06 9.12
N GLY A 34 25.48 2.24 8.90
CA GLY A 34 24.12 2.35 8.36
C GLY A 34 24.00 1.78 6.95
N ALA A 35 25.00 2.00 6.09
CA ALA A 35 25.04 1.42 4.75
C ALA A 35 25.19 -0.11 4.80
N GLU A 36 26.05 -0.66 5.65
CA GLU A 36 26.19 -2.11 5.86
C GLU A 36 24.88 -2.73 6.35
N SER A 37 24.26 -2.14 7.38
CA SER A 37 22.97 -2.59 7.92
C SER A 37 21.87 -2.57 6.88
N ALA A 38 21.86 -1.58 5.99
CA ALA A 38 20.88 -1.51 4.90
C ALA A 38 21.04 -2.65 3.89
N VAL A 39 22.29 -3.03 3.56
CA VAL A 39 22.56 -4.18 2.69
C VAL A 39 22.15 -5.48 3.35
N GLU A 40 22.53 -5.69 4.62
CA GLU A 40 22.15 -6.89 5.38
C GLU A 40 20.62 -7.03 5.48
N LEU A 41 19.91 -5.94 5.80
CA LEU A 41 18.47 -5.93 5.84
C LEU A 41 17.85 -6.26 4.48
N THR A 42 18.38 -5.69 3.40
CA THR A 42 17.91 -5.96 2.03
C THR A 42 18.05 -7.43 1.68
N LEU A 43 19.19 -8.05 1.98
CA LEU A 43 19.43 -9.46 1.72
C LEU A 43 18.55 -10.36 2.59
N SER A 44 18.36 -10.03 3.87
CA SER A 44 17.50 -10.80 4.78
C SER A 44 16.02 -10.74 4.39
N LEU A 45 15.58 -9.63 3.81
CA LEU A 45 14.20 -9.47 3.32
C LEU A 45 13.99 -10.14 1.94
N ALA A 46 15.02 -10.24 1.12
CA ALA A 46 14.90 -10.76 -0.25
C ALA A 46 14.31 -12.19 -0.29
N GLY A 47 14.78 -13.09 0.58
CA GLY A 47 14.29 -14.48 0.64
C GLY A 47 12.80 -14.58 0.95
N PRO A 48 12.32 -14.07 2.10
CA PRO A 48 10.89 -14.04 2.41
C PRO A 48 10.05 -13.33 1.34
N MET A 49 10.50 -12.20 0.81
CA MET A 49 9.76 -11.47 -0.24
C MET A 49 9.63 -12.29 -1.53
N ILE A 50 10.69 -12.96 -1.98
CA ILE A 50 10.64 -13.85 -3.15
C ILE A 50 9.68 -15.01 -2.89
N PHE A 51 9.75 -15.64 -1.71
CA PHE A 51 8.85 -16.75 -1.35
C PHE A 51 7.38 -16.31 -1.38
N TYR A 52 7.04 -15.21 -0.71
CA TYR A 52 5.67 -14.71 -0.71
C TYR A 52 5.20 -14.25 -2.09
N SER A 53 6.08 -13.65 -2.89
CA SER A 53 5.77 -13.28 -4.27
C SER A 53 5.46 -14.51 -5.13
N ALA A 54 6.24 -15.59 -4.98
CA ALA A 54 6.00 -16.85 -5.67
C ALA A 54 4.67 -17.49 -5.24
N LEU A 55 4.36 -17.48 -3.93
CA LEU A 55 3.09 -17.98 -3.41
C LEU A 55 1.90 -17.21 -4.01
N LEU A 56 2.01 -15.89 -4.06
CA LEU A 56 0.98 -15.02 -4.64
C LEU A 56 0.81 -15.26 -6.14
N GLU A 57 1.89 -15.48 -6.87
CA GLU A 57 1.85 -15.86 -8.30
C GLU A 57 1.10 -17.18 -8.50
N VAL A 58 1.31 -18.17 -7.64
CA VAL A 58 0.55 -19.43 -7.66
C VAL A 58 -0.94 -19.19 -7.41
N MET A 59 -1.28 -18.32 -6.45
CA MET A 59 -2.66 -17.94 -6.16
C MET A 59 -3.31 -17.24 -7.36
N GLU A 60 -2.59 -16.37 -8.04
CA GLU A 60 -3.07 -15.69 -9.25
C GLU A 60 -3.31 -16.69 -10.40
N ARG A 61 -2.33 -17.54 -10.69
CA ARG A 61 -2.47 -18.59 -11.73
C ARG A 61 -3.54 -19.64 -11.42
N SER A 62 -3.85 -19.85 -10.15
CA SER A 62 -4.96 -20.74 -9.73
C SER A 62 -6.36 -20.17 -10.00
N GLY A 63 -6.46 -18.94 -10.49
CA GLY A 63 -7.71 -18.22 -10.70
C GLY A 63 -8.37 -17.71 -9.42
N LEU A 64 -7.66 -17.72 -8.28
CA LEU A 64 -8.19 -17.21 -7.02
C LEU A 64 -8.47 -15.71 -7.08
N THR A 65 -7.58 -14.95 -7.71
CA THR A 65 -7.73 -13.50 -7.92
C THR A 65 -8.97 -13.20 -8.75
N GLU A 66 -9.25 -14.00 -9.78
CA GLU A 66 -10.45 -13.86 -10.61
C GLU A 66 -11.73 -14.14 -9.82
N LYS A 67 -11.75 -15.24 -9.05
CA LYS A 67 -12.88 -15.57 -8.17
C LYS A 67 -13.15 -14.50 -7.13
N LEU A 68 -12.08 -13.96 -6.53
CA LEU A 68 -12.18 -12.86 -5.58
C LEU A 68 -12.70 -11.57 -6.25
N SER A 69 -12.22 -11.28 -7.44
CA SER A 69 -12.70 -10.16 -8.27
C SER A 69 -14.20 -10.27 -8.54
N LEU A 70 -14.68 -11.44 -8.93
CA LEU A 70 -16.11 -11.70 -9.15
C LEU A 70 -16.93 -11.53 -7.86
N ALA A 71 -16.43 -12.01 -6.73
CA ALA A 71 -17.09 -11.87 -5.44
C ALA A 71 -17.16 -10.40 -4.96
N LEU A 72 -16.18 -9.58 -5.35
CA LEU A 72 -16.13 -8.15 -4.99
C LEU A 72 -17.03 -7.26 -5.86
N ARG A 73 -17.40 -7.69 -7.08
CA ARG A 73 -18.20 -6.90 -8.02
C ARG A 73 -19.46 -6.26 -7.40
N PRO A 74 -20.31 -6.97 -6.62
CA PRO A 74 -21.52 -6.37 -6.05
C PRO A 74 -21.19 -5.26 -5.03
N VAL A 75 -20.09 -5.39 -4.30
CA VAL A 75 -19.63 -4.37 -3.34
C VAL A 75 -19.08 -3.17 -4.09
N LEU A 76 -18.22 -3.41 -5.09
CA LEU A 76 -17.64 -2.38 -5.92
C LEU A 76 -18.69 -1.61 -6.71
N GLY A 77 -19.71 -2.27 -7.25
CA GLY A 77 -20.82 -1.59 -7.93
C GLY A 77 -21.70 -0.71 -7.03
N ARG A 78 -21.62 -0.88 -5.69
CA ARG A 78 -22.25 0.04 -4.73
C ARG A 78 -21.34 1.21 -4.36
N LEU A 79 -20.04 0.95 -4.25
CA LEU A 79 -19.05 1.97 -3.94
C LEU A 79 -18.72 2.85 -5.16
N PHE A 80 -18.74 2.26 -6.35
CA PHE A 80 -18.42 2.89 -7.62
C PHE A 80 -19.56 2.70 -8.62
N PRO A 81 -20.64 3.50 -8.53
CA PRO A 81 -21.79 3.38 -9.45
C PRO A 81 -21.43 3.43 -10.93
N SER A 82 -20.42 4.22 -11.30
CA SER A 82 -19.93 4.31 -12.70
C SER A 82 -19.41 2.97 -13.24
N SER A 83 -18.94 2.06 -12.38
CA SER A 83 -18.49 0.73 -12.78
C SER A 83 -19.60 -0.18 -13.31
N ARG A 84 -20.88 0.16 -13.07
CA ARG A 84 -22.03 -0.63 -13.58
C ARG A 84 -22.23 -0.44 -15.07
N SER A 85 -21.94 0.75 -15.57
CA SER A 85 -22.06 1.10 -16.99
C SER A 85 -20.76 0.96 -17.78
N ASP A 86 -19.63 0.80 -17.08
CA ASP A 86 -18.30 0.69 -17.68
C ASP A 86 -17.61 -0.62 -17.23
N PRO A 87 -17.65 -1.68 -18.08
CA PRO A 87 -17.05 -2.97 -17.76
C PRO A 87 -15.53 -2.92 -17.59
N GLU A 88 -14.85 -2.01 -18.29
CA GLU A 88 -13.40 -1.85 -18.19
C GLU A 88 -13.03 -1.26 -16.81
N LEU A 89 -13.72 -0.21 -16.38
CA LEU A 89 -13.58 0.34 -15.03
C LEU A 89 -13.87 -0.73 -13.96
N ALA A 90 -14.93 -1.52 -14.14
CA ALA A 90 -15.27 -2.60 -13.22
C ALA A 90 -14.15 -3.65 -13.13
N GLY A 91 -13.50 -3.97 -14.24
CA GLY A 91 -12.35 -4.86 -14.30
C GLY A 91 -11.14 -4.31 -13.54
N GLU A 92 -10.77 -3.06 -13.80
CA GLU A 92 -9.63 -2.41 -13.14
C GLU A 92 -9.84 -2.23 -11.63
N LEU A 93 -11.02 -1.81 -11.20
CA LEU A 93 -11.38 -1.71 -9.77
C LEU A 93 -11.32 -3.08 -9.08
N SER A 94 -11.84 -4.11 -9.74
CA SER A 94 -11.84 -5.48 -9.20
C SER A 94 -10.41 -6.02 -9.09
N CYS A 95 -9.58 -5.80 -10.08
CA CYS A 95 -8.17 -6.18 -10.08
C CYS A 95 -7.41 -5.44 -8.97
N ASN A 96 -7.57 -4.12 -8.87
CA ASN A 96 -6.93 -3.30 -7.83
C ASN A 96 -7.31 -3.77 -6.43
N MET A 97 -8.61 -3.95 -6.15
CA MET A 97 -9.09 -4.36 -4.82
C MET A 97 -8.67 -5.78 -4.48
N SER A 98 -8.73 -6.73 -5.44
CA SER A 98 -8.31 -8.11 -5.22
C SER A 98 -6.81 -8.19 -4.91
N ALA A 99 -6.01 -7.46 -5.67
CA ALA A 99 -4.56 -7.40 -5.45
C ALA A 99 -4.22 -6.78 -4.08
N ASN A 100 -4.90 -5.71 -3.67
CA ASN A 100 -4.72 -5.10 -2.34
C ASN A 100 -5.11 -6.07 -1.22
N LEU A 101 -6.24 -6.77 -1.34
CA LEU A 101 -6.68 -7.77 -0.36
C LEU A 101 -5.67 -8.91 -0.20
N LEU A 102 -5.06 -9.33 -1.28
CA LEU A 102 -4.04 -10.37 -1.28
C LEU A 102 -2.63 -9.87 -0.89
N GLY A 103 -2.46 -8.56 -0.65
CA GLY A 103 -1.16 -7.98 -0.32
C GLY A 103 -0.23 -7.81 -1.51
N LEU A 104 -0.77 -7.83 -2.75
CA LEU A 104 -0.06 -7.67 -4.02
C LEU A 104 0.08 -6.18 -4.41
N GLY A 105 0.71 -5.36 -3.58
CA GLY A 105 0.80 -3.91 -3.80
C GLY A 105 1.35 -3.53 -5.18
N ASN A 106 2.32 -4.28 -5.70
CA ASN A 106 2.91 -4.04 -7.02
C ASN A 106 1.90 -4.30 -8.16
N ALA A 107 1.05 -5.30 -8.05
CA ALA A 107 0.00 -5.59 -9.03
C ALA A 107 -1.21 -4.65 -8.88
N ALA A 108 -1.51 -4.23 -7.66
CA ALA A 108 -2.61 -3.30 -7.37
C ALA A 108 -2.38 -1.92 -7.99
N THR A 109 -1.14 -1.41 -7.97
CA THR A 109 -0.81 -0.04 -8.39
C THR A 109 -1.16 0.24 -9.86
N PRO A 110 -0.75 -0.55 -10.86
CA PRO A 110 -1.11 -0.29 -12.26
C PRO A 110 -2.61 -0.28 -12.50
N ALA A 111 -3.35 -1.24 -11.92
CA ALA A 111 -4.80 -1.31 -12.02
C ALA A 111 -5.48 -0.10 -11.35
N GLY A 112 -4.99 0.31 -10.18
CA GLY A 112 -5.47 1.50 -9.49
C GLY A 112 -5.27 2.79 -10.28
N ILE A 113 -4.13 2.94 -10.96
CA ILE A 113 -3.84 4.09 -11.83
C ILE A 113 -4.81 4.11 -13.01
N ARG A 114 -5.03 2.98 -13.70
CA ARG A 114 -5.96 2.91 -14.82
C ARG A 114 -7.40 3.19 -14.39
N ALA A 115 -7.84 2.64 -13.25
CA ALA A 115 -9.15 2.94 -12.66
C ALA A 115 -9.29 4.44 -12.36
N ALA A 116 -8.26 5.06 -11.77
CA ALA A 116 -8.26 6.50 -11.47
C ALA A 116 -8.35 7.37 -12.73
N GLN A 117 -7.57 7.05 -13.76
CA GLN A 117 -7.61 7.74 -15.04
C GLN A 117 -8.99 7.63 -15.71
N ARG A 118 -9.59 6.43 -15.64
CA ARG A 118 -10.92 6.19 -16.21
C ARG A 118 -12.01 6.96 -15.45
N LEU A 119 -11.98 6.95 -14.11
CA LEU A 119 -12.89 7.74 -13.27
C LEU A 119 -12.75 9.25 -13.54
N HIS A 120 -11.53 9.73 -13.70
CA HIS A 120 -11.27 11.13 -14.04
C HIS A 120 -11.83 11.50 -15.41
N ALA A 121 -11.64 10.65 -16.42
CA ALA A 121 -12.21 10.86 -17.75
C ALA A 121 -13.75 10.88 -17.74
N LEU A 122 -14.38 9.97 -16.98
CA LEU A 122 -15.84 9.90 -16.84
C LEU A 122 -16.44 11.10 -16.11
N SER A 123 -15.66 11.77 -15.24
CA SER A 123 -16.09 12.96 -14.51
C SER A 123 -15.95 14.27 -15.29
N GLY A 124 -15.51 14.25 -16.55
CA GLY A 124 -15.26 15.44 -17.36
C GLY A 124 -13.90 16.08 -17.14
N GLY A 125 -13.05 15.57 -16.26
CA GLY A 125 -11.63 15.94 -16.16
C GLY A 125 -11.31 17.25 -15.42
N GLU A 126 -12.30 17.99 -14.92
CA GLU A 126 -12.05 19.30 -14.28
C GLU A 126 -11.73 19.19 -12.78
N ALA A 127 -12.31 18.22 -12.10
CA ALA A 127 -12.10 18.00 -10.66
C ALA A 127 -12.12 16.52 -10.31
N ALA A 128 -11.57 16.18 -9.15
CA ALA A 128 -11.64 14.81 -8.62
C ALA A 128 -13.11 14.48 -8.27
N SER A 129 -13.65 13.44 -8.90
CA SER A 129 -14.99 12.94 -8.56
C SER A 129 -14.99 12.27 -7.19
N ASP A 130 -16.16 12.15 -6.58
CA ASP A 130 -16.34 11.40 -5.33
C ASP A 130 -15.84 9.96 -5.43
N GLU A 131 -16.04 9.31 -6.58
CA GLU A 131 -15.55 7.96 -6.80
C GLU A 131 -14.01 7.90 -6.87
N LEU A 132 -13.39 8.91 -7.47
CA LEU A 132 -11.94 9.01 -7.51
C LEU A 132 -11.36 9.26 -6.10
N CYS A 133 -11.97 10.14 -5.31
CA CYS A 133 -11.59 10.34 -3.91
C CYS A 133 -11.76 9.06 -3.10
N ARG A 134 -12.84 8.32 -3.31
CA ARG A 134 -13.10 7.04 -2.66
C ARG A 134 -12.07 5.97 -3.03
N LEU A 135 -11.68 5.89 -4.29
CA LEU A 135 -10.61 5.00 -4.73
C LEU A 135 -9.28 5.32 -4.01
N ALA A 136 -8.93 6.61 -3.93
CA ALA A 136 -7.74 7.04 -3.20
C ALA A 136 -7.80 6.68 -1.71
N VAL A 137 -8.94 6.90 -1.05
CA VAL A 137 -9.17 6.53 0.36
C VAL A 137 -9.01 5.02 0.57
N LEU A 138 -9.64 4.19 -0.27
CA LEU A 138 -9.58 2.73 -0.15
C LEU A 138 -8.16 2.19 -0.36
N ASN A 139 -7.43 2.71 -1.34
CA ASN A 139 -6.03 2.33 -1.55
C ASN A 139 -5.11 2.79 -0.41
N THR A 140 -5.35 3.98 0.14
CA THR A 140 -4.57 4.52 1.28
C THR A 140 -4.86 3.76 2.58
N ALA A 141 -6.11 3.36 2.80
CA ALA A 141 -6.51 2.58 3.98
C ALA A 141 -5.92 1.16 4.01
N SER A 142 -5.35 0.70 2.89
CA SER A 142 -4.59 -0.55 2.78
C SER A 142 -5.35 -1.76 3.35
N ILE A 143 -6.44 -2.15 2.68
CA ILE A 143 -7.20 -3.34 3.07
C ILE A 143 -6.37 -4.57 2.75
N GLN A 144 -5.93 -5.30 3.77
CA GLN A 144 -5.12 -6.51 3.59
C GLN A 144 -5.73 -7.69 4.34
N LEU A 145 -5.95 -8.79 3.61
CA LEU A 145 -6.23 -10.10 4.22
C LEU A 145 -4.94 -10.81 4.61
N LEU A 146 -3.91 -10.65 3.77
CA LEU A 146 -2.59 -11.23 3.97
C LEU A 146 -1.55 -10.10 3.99
N PRO A 147 -1.02 -9.70 5.16
CA PRO A 147 0.02 -8.68 5.26
C PRO A 147 1.39 -9.27 4.92
N THR A 148 1.59 -9.66 3.66
CA THR A 148 2.77 -10.42 3.21
C THR A 148 4.08 -9.69 3.46
N THR A 149 4.13 -8.37 3.21
CA THR A 149 5.32 -7.55 3.46
C THR A 149 5.65 -7.47 4.95
N ALA A 150 4.64 -7.26 5.82
CA ALA A 150 4.84 -7.22 7.26
C ALA A 150 5.25 -8.59 7.81
N ALA A 151 4.64 -9.67 7.30
CA ALA A 151 5.01 -11.03 7.68
C ALA A 151 6.45 -11.36 7.24
N ALA A 152 6.86 -10.95 6.03
CA ALA A 152 8.23 -11.12 5.55
C ALA A 152 9.24 -10.41 6.46
N LEU A 153 8.97 -9.15 6.82
CA LEU A 153 9.83 -8.38 7.73
C LEU A 153 9.89 -9.01 9.12
N ARG A 154 8.77 -9.42 9.69
CA ARG A 154 8.72 -10.10 10.99
C ARG A 154 9.52 -11.41 10.97
N SER A 155 9.38 -12.21 9.91
CA SER A 155 10.15 -13.44 9.73
C SER A 155 11.66 -13.15 9.64
N ALA A 156 12.07 -12.15 8.89
CA ALA A 156 13.47 -11.72 8.79
C ALA A 156 14.03 -11.22 10.13
N CYS A 157 13.19 -10.62 10.98
CA CYS A 157 13.55 -10.20 12.33
C CYS A 157 13.46 -11.33 13.39
N GLY A 158 13.25 -12.59 12.98
CA GLY A 158 13.29 -13.75 13.87
C GLY A 158 11.99 -14.01 14.63
N ALA A 159 10.83 -13.51 14.17
CA ALA A 159 9.55 -13.83 14.79
C ALA A 159 9.24 -15.33 14.62
N GLU A 160 8.89 -16.03 15.72
CA GLU A 160 8.49 -17.45 15.68
C GLU A 160 7.25 -17.67 14.81
N ASN A 161 6.29 -16.75 14.86
CA ASN A 161 5.12 -16.77 14.02
C ASN A 161 4.92 -15.39 13.36
N ALA A 162 5.21 -15.31 12.07
CA ALA A 162 5.13 -14.07 11.32
C ALA A 162 3.69 -13.58 11.12
N PHE A 163 2.70 -14.47 11.20
CA PHE A 163 1.29 -14.19 10.95
C PHE A 163 0.43 -14.02 12.21
N ASP A 164 0.99 -13.99 13.40
CA ASP A 164 0.25 -13.73 14.65
C ASP A 164 -0.43 -12.36 14.69
N ILE A 165 0.02 -11.44 13.81
CA ILE A 165 -0.55 -10.09 13.63
C ILE A 165 -1.87 -10.08 12.83
N LEU A 166 -2.28 -11.19 12.21
CA LEU A 166 -3.47 -11.23 11.34
C LEU A 166 -4.73 -10.63 11.97
N PRO A 167 -5.12 -10.97 13.20
CA PRO A 167 -6.34 -10.41 13.81
C PRO A 167 -6.24 -8.89 13.97
N ALA A 168 -5.06 -8.39 14.37
CA ALA A 168 -4.83 -6.95 14.52
C ALA A 168 -4.87 -6.21 13.18
N VAL A 169 -4.30 -6.82 12.13
CA VAL A 169 -4.32 -6.26 10.76
C VAL A 169 -5.76 -6.20 10.24
N TRP A 170 -6.57 -7.22 10.43
CA TRP A 170 -7.96 -7.22 9.98
C TRP A 170 -8.80 -6.16 10.69
N ILE A 171 -8.65 -6.04 12.02
CA ILE A 171 -9.35 -5.02 12.81
C ILE A 171 -8.91 -3.62 12.38
N SER A 172 -7.61 -3.37 12.25
CA SER A 172 -7.09 -2.05 11.87
C SER A 172 -7.46 -1.68 10.43
N SER A 173 -7.40 -2.64 9.49
CA SER A 173 -7.84 -2.44 8.11
C SER A 173 -9.32 -2.10 8.03
N ALA A 174 -10.18 -2.86 8.74
CA ALA A 174 -11.62 -2.59 8.77
C ALA A 174 -11.93 -1.22 9.40
N ALA A 175 -11.28 -0.88 10.51
CA ALA A 175 -11.43 0.41 11.16
C ALA A 175 -10.93 1.56 10.27
N GLY A 176 -9.78 1.41 9.63
CA GLY A 176 -9.21 2.39 8.72
C GLY A 176 -10.11 2.67 7.52
N VAL A 177 -10.66 1.62 6.90
CA VAL A 177 -11.63 1.74 5.79
C VAL A 177 -12.91 2.43 6.26
N ALA A 178 -13.47 2.00 7.39
CA ALA A 178 -14.69 2.61 7.93
C ALA A 178 -14.48 4.09 8.22
N ALA A 179 -13.39 4.44 8.90
CA ALA A 179 -13.04 5.83 9.20
C ALA A 179 -12.80 6.66 7.93
N GLY A 180 -12.07 6.10 6.95
CA GLY A 180 -11.81 6.77 5.68
C GLY A 180 -13.07 7.04 4.86
N LEU A 181 -13.97 6.04 4.75
CA LEU A 181 -15.25 6.21 4.05
C LEU A 181 -16.21 7.14 4.79
N LEU A 182 -16.18 7.16 6.12
CA LEU A 182 -16.94 8.13 6.92
C LEU A 182 -16.41 9.55 6.71
N ALA A 183 -15.09 9.72 6.74
CA ALA A 183 -14.45 11.01 6.48
C ALA A 183 -14.78 11.50 5.06
N GLU A 184 -14.65 10.63 4.04
CA GLU A 184 -15.02 10.97 2.65
C GLU A 184 -16.45 11.47 2.57
N ARG A 185 -17.41 10.80 3.24
CA ARG A 185 -18.81 11.23 3.27
C ARG A 185 -19.01 12.57 3.98
N LEU A 186 -18.30 12.81 5.09
CA LEU A 186 -18.41 14.05 5.86
C LEU A 186 -17.84 15.26 5.10
N PHE A 187 -16.73 15.04 4.39
CA PHE A 187 -16.08 16.08 3.59
C PHE A 187 -16.63 16.21 2.17
N ARG A 188 -17.52 15.30 1.78
CA ARG A 188 -18.28 15.40 0.55
C ARG A 188 -19.16 16.63 0.62
N ARG A 189 -18.79 17.68 -0.11
CA ARG A 189 -19.63 18.87 -0.19
C ARG A 189 -20.96 18.48 -0.82
N ALA A 190 -22.02 18.81 -0.13
CA ALA A 190 -23.32 18.88 -0.80
C ALA A 190 -23.21 19.82 -2.01
N PRO A 191 -23.84 19.51 -3.13
CA PRO A 191 -23.77 20.29 -4.36
C PRO A 191 -24.19 21.72 -4.14
#